data_3339f94bd2924896ec7cf6b3b5f33d87
#
_entry.id   3339f94bd2924896ec7cf6b3b5f33d87
#
_cell.length_a   1.000
_cell.length_b   1.000
_cell.length_c   1.000
_cell.angle_alpha   90.00
_cell.angle_beta   90.00
_cell.angle_gamma   90.00
#
_symmetry.space_group_name_H-M   'P 1'
#
loop_
_entity.id
_entity.type
_entity.pdbx_description
1 polymer ?
#
loop_
_entity_poly.entity_id
_entity_poly.type
_entity_poly.pdbx_seq_one_letter_code
_entity_poly.pdbx_strand_id
1 'polypeptide(L)'
;MGKNETCVRRYCKKNLLRIIGKPAQLLILTKVCYLLRMTEMYKIQPKGLYFVTLTVVAGIDVFTRCEYCDLLVDNLNYCIENKRLRVYEYAILPSQLYMIADVEEGKSNLPKVLRDLKSSSAKQILRAISEHPDESRKEWLMRLFHFYANRYQHDSEHHFWQFGNQPVDLEKLVKKDKPIPTPLDKVVEAKFVDDPAHYVYCSAYPEQRVKLSGKAGFIAGAAGR
;
A
#
# COMPACT_ATOMS: atom_id res chain seq x y z
N MET A 1 8.32 11.97 28.64
CA MET A 1 9.05 11.87 27.38
C MET A 1 8.30 12.65 26.28
N GLY A 2 8.17 13.98 26.39
CA GLY A 2 7.32 14.79 25.51
C GLY A 2 7.96 16.12 25.06
N LYS A 3 9.28 16.30 25.22
CA LYS A 3 9.94 17.59 24.92
C LYS A 3 10.68 17.66 23.59
N ASN A 4 10.92 16.54 22.90
CA ASN A 4 11.69 16.53 21.63
C ASN A 4 10.84 16.74 20.38
N GLU A 5 9.54 16.42 20.40
CA GLU A 5 8.68 16.58 19.21
C GLU A 5 8.39 18.06 18.86
N THR A 6 8.29 18.91 19.87
CA THR A 6 8.05 20.36 19.68
C THR A 6 9.27 21.12 19.19
N CYS A 7 10.47 20.63 19.46
CA CYS A 7 11.72 21.29 19.07
C CYS A 7 11.99 21.10 17.57
N VAL A 8 11.81 19.89 17.04
CA VAL A 8 12.04 19.57 15.61
C VAL A 8 11.03 20.29 14.71
N ARG A 9 9.74 20.33 15.11
CA ARG A 9 8.71 21.08 14.35
C ARG A 9 8.96 22.59 14.32
N ARG A 10 9.46 23.18 15.41
CA ARG A 10 9.82 24.61 15.46
C ARG A 10 11.09 24.90 14.67
N TYR A 11 12.07 23.98 14.67
CA TYR A 11 13.32 24.14 13.93
C TYR A 11 13.09 24.08 12.42
N CYS A 12 12.27 23.15 11.93
CA CYS A 12 11.87 23.09 10.53
C CYS A 12 11.11 24.35 10.08
N LYS A 13 10.13 24.84 10.88
CA LYS A 13 9.34 26.03 10.49
C LYS A 13 10.16 27.32 10.48
N LYS A 14 11.11 27.52 11.41
CA LYS A 14 11.95 28.74 11.46
C LYS A 14 13.02 28.77 10.40
N ASN A 15 13.57 27.62 9.99
CA ASN A 15 14.63 27.57 8.99
C ASN A 15 14.11 27.51 7.55
N LEU A 16 12.86 27.06 7.32
CA LEU A 16 12.24 27.09 5.99
C LEU A 16 12.15 28.52 5.41
N LEU A 17 11.91 29.51 6.26
CA LEU A 17 11.77 30.93 5.85
C LEU A 17 13.12 31.61 5.56
N ARG A 18 14.25 31.02 5.94
CA ARG A 18 15.58 31.63 5.79
C ARG A 18 16.40 31.11 4.59
N ILE A 19 15.90 30.07 3.89
CA ILE A 19 16.64 29.34 2.85
C ILE A 19 16.02 29.53 1.45
N ILE A 20 15.16 30.53 1.25
CA ILE A 20 14.53 30.84 -0.04
C ILE A 20 15.56 31.55 -0.96
N GLY A 21 16.67 30.90 -1.24
CA GLY A 21 17.70 31.54 -2.10
C GLY A 21 18.57 30.60 -2.94
N LYS A 22 18.53 29.28 -2.69
CA LYS A 22 19.39 28.35 -3.46
C LYS A 22 18.63 27.05 -3.80
N PRO A 23 18.36 26.78 -5.09
CA PRO A 23 17.56 25.63 -5.52
C PRO A 23 18.16 24.27 -5.10
N ALA A 24 19.48 24.15 -5.02
CA ALA A 24 20.16 22.93 -4.59
C ALA A 24 19.95 22.57 -3.11
N GLN A 25 19.83 23.58 -2.22
CA GLN A 25 19.59 23.34 -0.79
C GLN A 25 18.12 22.98 -0.49
N LEU A 26 17.19 23.47 -1.31
CA LEU A 26 15.78 23.09 -1.24
C LEU A 26 15.62 21.60 -1.59
N LEU A 27 16.37 21.11 -2.56
CA LEU A 27 16.35 19.69 -2.98
C LEU A 27 16.91 18.76 -1.90
N ILE A 28 17.96 19.18 -1.20
CA ILE A 28 18.54 18.41 -0.08
C ILE A 28 17.60 18.40 1.13
N LEU A 29 16.96 19.54 1.44
CA LEU A 29 16.00 19.64 2.54
C LEU A 29 14.71 18.85 2.26
N THR A 30 14.23 18.83 1.02
CA THR A 30 13.10 17.98 0.64
C THR A 30 13.49 16.51 0.70
N LYS A 31 14.70 16.10 0.27
CA LYS A 31 15.22 14.73 0.44
C LYS A 31 15.36 14.34 1.91
N VAL A 32 15.94 15.19 2.73
CA VAL A 32 16.13 14.94 4.19
C VAL A 32 14.78 14.92 4.90
N CYS A 33 13.86 15.83 4.60
CA CYS A 33 12.51 15.82 5.15
C CYS A 33 11.71 14.59 4.68
N TYR A 34 11.91 14.17 3.44
CA TYR A 34 11.35 12.94 2.89
C TYR A 34 11.93 11.70 3.56
N LEU A 35 13.26 11.63 3.74
CA LEU A 35 13.93 10.53 4.45
C LEU A 35 13.55 10.48 5.94
N LEU A 36 13.49 11.61 6.63
CA LEU A 36 13.01 11.69 8.03
C LEU A 36 11.54 11.29 8.14
N ARG A 37 10.70 11.68 7.19
CA ARG A 37 9.31 11.25 7.12
C ARG A 37 9.19 9.75 6.85
N MET A 38 10.10 9.19 6.03
CA MET A 38 10.21 7.74 5.79
C MET A 38 10.64 6.98 7.04
N THR A 39 11.55 7.51 7.85
CA THR A 39 12.02 6.81 9.08
C THR A 39 11.00 6.85 10.22
N GLU A 40 10.16 7.90 10.34
CA GLU A 40 9.03 7.91 11.27
C GLU A 40 7.86 7.04 10.80
N MET A 41 7.82 6.71 9.51
CA MET A 41 6.72 5.99 8.87
C MET A 41 6.59 4.52 9.28
N TYR A 42 7.62 3.90 9.83
CA TYR A 42 7.64 2.46 10.06
C TYR A 42 7.85 2.05 11.52
N LYS A 43 7.24 2.76 12.47
CA LYS A 43 7.03 2.19 13.82
C LYS A 43 5.87 1.18 13.78
N ILE A 44 5.96 0.24 12.83
CA ILE A 44 5.09 -0.93 12.84
C ILE A 44 5.54 -1.80 13.99
N GLN A 45 4.65 -2.01 14.96
CA GLN A 45 4.90 -2.93 16.05
C GLN A 45 5.08 -4.33 15.46
N PRO A 46 6.00 -5.16 15.99
CA PRO A 46 6.16 -6.54 15.52
C PRO A 46 4.87 -7.37 15.64
N LYS A 47 4.02 -6.99 16.59
CA LYS A 47 2.68 -7.54 16.82
C LYS A 47 1.66 -6.45 16.46
N GLY A 48 0.74 -6.75 15.59
CA GLY A 48 -0.35 -5.81 15.27
C GLY A 48 -1.06 -6.20 13.99
N LEU A 49 -2.36 -6.00 13.99
CA LEU A 49 -3.20 -6.14 12.80
C LEU A 49 -3.31 -4.79 12.12
N TYR A 50 -3.05 -4.77 10.81
CA TYR A 50 -2.96 -3.53 10.05
C TYR A 50 -3.93 -3.50 8.88
N PHE A 51 -4.58 -2.35 8.71
CA PHE A 51 -5.20 -2.02 7.44
C PHE A 51 -4.14 -1.42 6.51
N VAL A 52 -3.88 -2.10 5.41
CA VAL A 52 -2.83 -1.75 4.45
C VAL A 52 -3.48 -1.28 3.15
N THR A 53 -3.01 -0.14 2.63
CA THR A 53 -3.37 0.35 1.31
C THR A 53 -2.12 0.41 0.44
N LEU A 54 -2.11 -0.26 -0.70
CA LEU A 54 -1.10 -0.08 -1.73
C LEU A 54 -1.75 0.60 -2.93
N THR A 55 -1.25 1.76 -3.31
CA THR A 55 -1.80 2.56 -4.42
C THR A 55 -0.80 2.58 -5.58
N VAL A 56 -1.28 2.37 -6.79
CA VAL A 56 -0.48 2.60 -8.01
C VAL A 56 -0.13 4.09 -8.09
N VAL A 57 1.06 4.42 -8.54
CA VAL A 57 1.52 5.81 -8.63
C VAL A 57 0.49 6.68 -9.37
N ALA A 58 0.24 7.87 -8.83
CA ALA A 58 -0.76 8.82 -9.33
C ALA A 58 -2.19 8.28 -9.47
N GLY A 59 -2.51 7.15 -8.86
CA GLY A 59 -3.85 6.54 -8.96
C GLY A 59 -4.15 5.98 -10.36
N ILE A 60 -3.14 5.56 -11.11
CA ILE A 60 -3.31 5.00 -12.46
C ILE A 60 -4.08 3.68 -12.35
N ASP A 61 -5.15 3.55 -13.13
CA ASP A 61 -5.99 2.36 -13.19
C ASP A 61 -5.32 1.25 -14.01
N VAL A 62 -4.62 0.35 -13.33
CA VAL A 62 -3.93 -0.81 -13.91
C VAL A 62 -4.78 -2.07 -13.80
N PHE A 63 -5.41 -2.26 -12.64
CA PHE A 63 -6.16 -3.48 -12.31
C PHE A 63 -7.57 -3.49 -12.95
N THR A 64 -7.64 -3.13 -14.23
CA THR A 64 -8.84 -3.18 -15.07
C THR A 64 -8.88 -4.43 -15.95
N ARG A 65 -7.78 -5.18 -16.01
CA ARG A 65 -7.67 -6.47 -16.68
C ARG A 65 -7.46 -7.59 -15.66
N CYS A 66 -8.11 -8.72 -15.88
CA CYS A 66 -8.00 -9.88 -15.01
C CYS A 66 -6.55 -10.35 -14.85
N GLU A 67 -5.78 -10.34 -15.94
CA GLU A 67 -4.39 -10.80 -15.97
C GLU A 67 -3.50 -10.04 -14.98
N TYR A 68 -3.69 -8.73 -14.84
CA TYR A 68 -2.91 -7.92 -13.88
C TYR A 68 -3.37 -8.13 -12.43
N CYS A 69 -4.68 -8.34 -12.23
CA CYS A 69 -5.23 -8.71 -10.94
C CYS A 69 -4.72 -10.09 -10.50
N ASP A 70 -4.71 -11.07 -11.41
CA ASP A 70 -4.25 -12.43 -11.14
C ASP A 70 -2.76 -12.45 -10.79
N LEU A 71 -1.91 -11.69 -11.48
CA LEU A 71 -0.50 -11.52 -11.10
C LEU A 71 -0.34 -10.94 -9.69
N LEU A 72 -1.21 -10.00 -9.30
CA LEU A 72 -1.17 -9.46 -7.92
C LEU A 72 -1.62 -10.50 -6.89
N VAL A 73 -2.66 -11.30 -7.20
CA VAL A 73 -3.14 -12.42 -6.38
C VAL A 73 -2.03 -13.47 -6.20
N ASP A 74 -1.31 -13.83 -7.27
CA ASP A 74 -0.20 -14.79 -7.21
C ASP A 74 0.94 -14.28 -6.31
N ASN A 75 1.27 -12.99 -6.40
CA ASN A 75 2.27 -12.37 -5.53
C ASN A 75 1.82 -12.34 -4.06
N LEU A 76 0.52 -12.11 -3.79
CA LEU A 76 -0.04 -12.19 -2.44
C LEU A 76 0.07 -13.62 -1.90
N ASN A 77 -0.38 -14.62 -2.67
CA ASN A 77 -0.31 -16.02 -2.29
C ASN A 77 1.13 -16.47 -2.05
N TYR A 78 2.09 -16.03 -2.88
CA TYR A 78 3.50 -16.27 -2.65
C TYR A 78 3.99 -15.68 -1.31
N CYS A 79 3.57 -14.46 -0.97
CA CYS A 79 3.94 -13.85 0.31
C CYS A 79 3.29 -14.57 1.50
N ILE A 80 2.07 -15.07 1.36
CA ILE A 80 1.38 -15.86 2.38
C ILE A 80 2.15 -17.16 2.65
N GLU A 81 2.51 -17.88 1.61
CA GLU A 81 3.18 -19.18 1.73
C GLU A 81 4.64 -19.06 2.18
N ASN A 82 5.38 -18.10 1.61
CA ASN A 82 6.85 -18.06 1.74
C ASN A 82 7.35 -16.96 2.68
N LYS A 83 6.55 -15.93 2.96
CA LYS A 83 6.93 -14.79 3.80
C LYS A 83 6.12 -14.68 5.08
N ARG A 84 5.25 -15.67 5.35
CA ARG A 84 4.41 -15.71 6.55
C ARG A 84 3.48 -14.49 6.69
N LEU A 85 3.06 -13.92 5.55
CA LEU A 85 2.00 -12.93 5.51
C LEU A 85 0.67 -13.64 5.85
N ARG A 86 -0.14 -13.03 6.70
CA ARG A 86 -1.51 -13.47 6.95
C ARG A 86 -2.44 -12.38 6.46
N VAL A 87 -3.32 -12.73 5.53
CA VAL A 87 -4.34 -11.82 4.99
C VAL A 87 -5.70 -12.30 5.46
N TYR A 88 -6.46 -11.41 6.06
CA TYR A 88 -7.80 -11.71 6.61
C TYR A 88 -8.92 -11.21 5.71
N GLU A 89 -8.73 -10.04 5.14
CA GLU A 89 -9.62 -9.43 4.15
C GLU A 89 -8.80 -8.71 3.10
N TYR A 90 -9.30 -8.67 1.86
CA TYR A 90 -8.68 -7.89 0.79
C TYR A 90 -9.72 -7.42 -0.24
N ALA A 91 -9.34 -6.37 -0.99
CA ALA A 91 -10.01 -5.93 -2.20
C ALA A 91 -8.98 -5.30 -3.16
N ILE A 92 -9.01 -5.70 -4.43
CA ILE A 92 -8.20 -5.12 -5.50
C ILE A 92 -9.12 -4.24 -6.34
N LEU A 93 -8.97 -2.92 -6.22
CA LEU A 93 -9.67 -1.93 -7.04
C LEU A 93 -8.76 -1.48 -8.20
N PRO A 94 -9.25 -0.76 -9.21
CA PRO A 94 -8.50 -0.46 -10.43
C PRO A 94 -7.11 0.13 -10.22
N SER A 95 -6.90 0.94 -9.18
CA SER A 95 -5.61 1.56 -8.86
C SER A 95 -5.07 1.24 -7.47
N GLN A 96 -5.75 0.36 -6.70
CA GLN A 96 -5.45 0.16 -5.28
C GLN A 96 -5.67 -1.29 -4.84
N LEU A 97 -4.78 -1.76 -3.97
CA LEU A 97 -4.99 -2.95 -3.16
C LEU A 97 -5.24 -2.51 -1.72
N TYR A 98 -6.36 -2.92 -1.17
CA TYR A 98 -6.68 -2.83 0.25
C TYR A 98 -6.59 -4.20 0.88
N MET A 99 -6.04 -4.30 2.09
CA MET A 99 -6.04 -5.56 2.83
C MET A 99 -5.95 -5.33 4.33
N ILE A 100 -6.53 -6.23 5.11
CA ILE A 100 -6.27 -6.39 6.54
C ILE A 100 -5.28 -7.53 6.67
N ALA A 101 -4.10 -7.24 7.20
CA ALA A 101 -3.01 -8.19 7.25
C ALA A 101 -2.09 -7.99 8.45
N ASP A 102 -1.42 -9.06 8.83
CA ASP A 102 -0.29 -9.08 9.74
C ASP A 102 0.78 -10.09 9.26
N VAL A 103 1.77 -10.35 10.09
CA VAL A 103 2.78 -11.39 9.86
C VAL A 103 2.94 -12.26 11.10
N GLU A 104 3.32 -13.52 10.90
CA GLU A 104 3.58 -14.45 11.99
C GLU A 104 4.74 -13.92 12.87
N GLU A 105 4.48 -13.87 14.17
CA GLU A 105 5.39 -13.31 15.14
C GLU A 105 6.76 -14.02 15.16
N GLY A 106 7.83 -13.23 15.28
CA GLY A 106 9.21 -13.73 15.40
C GLY A 106 9.80 -14.27 14.10
N LYS A 107 9.03 -14.43 13.03
CA LYS A 107 9.50 -15.03 11.77
C LYS A 107 9.60 -14.04 10.62
N SER A 108 8.89 -12.94 10.66
CA SER A 108 8.87 -11.95 9.58
C SER A 108 8.57 -10.55 10.09
N ASN A 109 8.72 -9.56 9.20
CA ASN A 109 8.46 -8.15 9.47
C ASN A 109 7.57 -7.60 8.37
N LEU A 110 6.38 -7.10 8.72
CA LEU A 110 5.39 -6.61 7.76
C LEU A 110 5.94 -5.58 6.76
N PRO A 111 6.72 -4.54 7.15
CA PRO A 111 7.34 -3.63 6.20
C PRO A 111 8.21 -4.32 5.17
N LYS A 112 8.99 -5.33 5.57
CA LYS A 112 9.85 -6.10 4.66
C LYS A 112 9.01 -6.90 3.68
N VAL A 113 7.96 -7.58 4.16
CA VAL A 113 7.05 -8.35 3.29
C VAL A 113 6.33 -7.44 2.30
N LEU A 114 5.82 -6.29 2.74
CA LEU A 114 5.18 -5.31 1.85
C LEU A 114 6.13 -4.73 0.81
N ARG A 115 7.39 -4.49 1.18
CA ARG A 115 8.43 -4.05 0.23
C ARG A 115 8.69 -5.12 -0.82
N ASP A 116 8.84 -6.37 -0.40
CA ASP A 116 9.08 -7.50 -1.30
C ASP A 116 7.87 -7.72 -2.23
N LEU A 117 6.63 -7.67 -1.70
CA LEU A 117 5.38 -7.72 -2.47
C LEU A 117 5.33 -6.62 -3.53
N LYS A 118 5.60 -5.36 -3.14
CA LYS A 118 5.61 -4.22 -4.06
C LYS A 118 6.67 -4.39 -5.14
N SER A 119 7.87 -4.84 -4.80
CA SER A 119 8.95 -5.02 -5.76
C SER A 119 8.68 -6.14 -6.76
N SER A 120 8.20 -7.30 -6.29
CA SER A 120 7.93 -8.45 -7.16
C SER A 120 6.73 -8.21 -8.07
N SER A 121 5.60 -7.74 -7.50
CA SER A 121 4.38 -7.46 -8.27
C SER A 121 4.60 -6.35 -9.30
N ALA A 122 5.32 -5.26 -8.95
CA ALA A 122 5.64 -4.20 -9.91
C ALA A 122 6.41 -4.73 -11.12
N LYS A 123 7.45 -5.54 -10.91
CA LYS A 123 8.26 -6.12 -12.00
C LYS A 123 7.42 -7.00 -12.91
N GLN A 124 6.60 -7.88 -12.34
CA GLN A 124 5.79 -8.82 -13.11
C GLN A 124 4.67 -8.10 -13.89
N ILE A 125 3.99 -7.15 -13.24
CA ILE A 125 2.90 -6.40 -13.90
C ILE A 125 3.45 -5.48 -15.01
N LEU A 126 4.55 -4.75 -14.76
CA LEU A 126 5.18 -3.92 -15.78
C LEU A 126 5.64 -4.75 -16.98
N ARG A 127 6.22 -5.93 -16.73
CA ARG A 127 6.57 -6.88 -17.79
C ARG A 127 5.33 -7.34 -18.56
N ALA A 128 4.27 -7.75 -17.87
CA ALA A 128 3.02 -8.16 -18.49
C ALA A 128 2.42 -7.05 -19.36
N ILE A 129 2.41 -5.79 -18.89
CA ILE A 129 1.95 -4.63 -19.65
C ILE A 129 2.80 -4.46 -20.93
N SER A 130 4.13 -4.56 -20.82
CA SER A 130 5.05 -4.36 -21.95
C SER A 130 4.96 -5.48 -23.00
N GLU A 131 4.67 -6.70 -22.59
CA GLU A 131 4.59 -7.88 -23.45
C GLU A 131 3.16 -8.16 -23.98
N HIS A 132 2.12 -7.55 -23.36
CA HIS A 132 0.72 -7.83 -23.73
C HIS A 132 0.40 -7.38 -25.17
N PRO A 133 -0.06 -8.26 -26.06
CA PRO A 133 -0.32 -7.92 -27.45
C PRO A 133 -1.46 -6.91 -27.62
N ASP A 134 -2.52 -7.04 -26.82
CA ASP A 134 -3.77 -6.29 -26.95
C ASP A 134 -3.95 -5.18 -25.90
N GLU A 135 -2.88 -4.75 -25.20
CA GLU A 135 -2.97 -3.62 -24.27
C GLU A 135 -2.84 -2.30 -25.03
N SER A 136 -3.97 -1.70 -25.37
CA SER A 136 -4.03 -0.44 -26.11
C SER A 136 -3.38 0.74 -25.38
N ARG A 137 -3.30 0.69 -24.05
CA ARG A 137 -2.69 1.72 -23.19
C ARG A 137 -1.21 1.47 -22.91
N LYS A 138 -0.60 0.40 -23.49
CA LYS A 138 0.78 -0.03 -23.20
C LYS A 138 1.79 1.12 -23.20
N GLU A 139 1.90 1.83 -24.31
CA GLU A 139 2.87 2.91 -24.44
C GLU A 139 2.59 4.06 -23.47
N TRP A 140 1.32 4.38 -23.26
CA TRP A 140 0.92 5.42 -22.34
C TRP A 140 1.25 5.04 -20.88
N LEU A 141 0.92 3.82 -20.45
CA LEU A 141 1.24 3.30 -19.11
C LEU A 141 2.75 3.30 -18.86
N MET A 142 3.54 2.74 -19.78
CA MET A 142 4.99 2.66 -19.64
C MET A 142 5.63 4.05 -19.58
N ARG A 143 5.17 4.99 -20.41
CA ARG A 143 5.63 6.39 -20.36
C ARG A 143 5.31 7.07 -19.01
N LEU A 144 4.12 6.82 -18.45
CA LEU A 144 3.76 7.37 -17.14
C LEU A 144 4.64 6.81 -16.01
N PHE A 145 4.83 5.49 -15.96
CA PHE A 145 5.68 4.87 -14.95
C PHE A 145 7.13 5.33 -15.04
N HIS A 146 7.65 5.50 -16.25
CA HIS A 146 8.96 6.10 -16.48
C HIS A 146 9.02 7.57 -16.02
N PHE A 147 8.02 8.39 -16.38
CA PHE A 147 7.93 9.78 -15.94
C PHE A 147 7.97 9.90 -14.41
N TYR A 148 7.20 9.05 -13.69
CA TYR A 148 7.19 9.09 -12.23
C TYR A 148 8.48 8.54 -11.62
N ALA A 149 9.17 7.59 -12.24
CA ALA A 149 10.50 7.16 -11.82
C ALA A 149 11.49 8.33 -11.85
N ASN A 150 11.54 9.05 -12.97
CA ASN A 150 12.39 10.24 -13.11
C ASN A 150 12.00 11.37 -12.14
N ARG A 151 10.70 11.65 -12.00
CA ARG A 151 10.18 12.68 -11.09
C ARG A 151 10.56 12.43 -9.62
N TYR A 152 10.54 11.18 -9.20
CA TYR A 152 10.89 10.78 -7.83
C TYR A 152 12.36 10.37 -7.68
N GLN A 153 13.17 10.48 -8.73
CA GLN A 153 14.58 10.05 -8.75
C GLN A 153 14.72 8.60 -8.22
N HIS A 154 13.86 7.73 -8.72
CA HIS A 154 13.86 6.32 -8.36
C HIS A 154 15.01 5.59 -9.08
N ASP A 155 15.65 4.62 -8.39
CA ASP A 155 16.79 3.88 -8.96
C ASP A 155 16.39 2.94 -10.12
N SER A 156 15.10 2.58 -10.22
CA SER A 156 14.60 1.76 -11.33
C SER A 156 13.99 2.62 -12.44
N GLU A 157 14.01 2.11 -13.67
CA GLU A 157 13.49 2.75 -14.86
C GLU A 157 12.00 3.13 -14.76
N HIS A 158 11.22 2.37 -14.00
CA HIS A 158 9.78 2.56 -13.83
C HIS A 158 9.41 2.58 -12.35
N HIS A 159 8.50 3.48 -11.98
CA HIS A 159 7.95 3.60 -10.63
C HIS A 159 6.47 3.22 -10.64
N PHE A 160 6.13 2.06 -10.08
CA PHE A 160 4.79 1.48 -10.13
C PHE A 160 3.94 1.82 -8.89
N TRP A 161 4.43 1.49 -7.69
CA TRP A 161 3.71 1.71 -6.45
C TRP A 161 4.03 3.05 -5.82
N GLN A 162 3.02 3.77 -5.39
CA GLN A 162 3.18 5.04 -4.67
C GLN A 162 4.04 4.86 -3.42
N PHE A 163 4.84 5.89 -3.09
CA PHE A 163 5.53 5.98 -1.81
C PHE A 163 4.57 6.38 -0.69
N GLY A 164 4.89 6.02 0.55
CA GLY A 164 4.20 6.54 1.72
C GLY A 164 2.91 5.83 2.11
N ASN A 165 2.62 4.67 1.55
CA ASN A 165 1.51 3.82 2.00
C ASN A 165 1.80 3.33 3.42
N GLN A 166 1.13 3.94 4.40
CA GLN A 166 1.32 3.60 5.82
C GLN A 166 0.26 2.61 6.24
N PRO A 167 0.68 1.43 6.77
CA PRO A 167 -0.25 0.56 7.45
C PRO A 167 -0.87 1.25 8.66
N VAL A 168 -2.20 1.23 8.73
CA VAL A 168 -2.96 1.76 9.86
C VAL A 168 -3.14 0.66 10.89
N ASP A 169 -2.64 0.87 12.11
CA ASP A 169 -2.76 -0.05 13.22
C ASP A 169 -4.20 -0.08 13.73
N LEU A 170 -4.87 -1.21 13.54
CA LEU A 170 -6.28 -1.37 13.89
C LEU A 170 -6.51 -1.38 15.40
N GLU A 171 -5.58 -1.92 16.19
CA GLU A 171 -5.70 -1.88 17.66
C GLU A 171 -5.71 -0.45 18.20
N LYS A 172 -4.93 0.44 17.57
CA LYS A 172 -4.92 1.86 17.95
C LYS A 172 -6.22 2.57 17.58
N LEU A 173 -6.89 2.15 16.50
CA LEU A 173 -8.20 2.71 16.14
C LEU A 173 -9.25 2.31 17.18
N VAL A 174 -9.29 1.03 17.57
CA VAL A 174 -10.21 0.54 18.60
C VAL A 174 -10.00 1.24 19.95
N LYS A 175 -8.74 1.33 20.38
CA LYS A 175 -8.42 2.07 21.64
C LYS A 175 -8.85 3.53 21.63
N LYS A 176 -9.07 4.12 20.45
CA LYS A 176 -9.52 5.52 20.25
C LYS A 176 -10.99 5.62 19.88
N ASP A 177 -11.73 4.53 19.95
CA ASP A 177 -13.15 4.45 19.55
C ASP A 177 -13.43 5.01 18.13
N LYS A 178 -12.49 4.70 17.20
CA LYS A 178 -12.63 5.10 15.79
C LYS A 178 -13.14 3.95 14.97
N PRO A 179 -13.94 4.23 13.91
CA PRO A 179 -14.44 3.19 13.01
C PRO A 179 -13.25 2.45 12.36
N ILE A 180 -13.39 1.13 12.25
CA ILE A 180 -12.42 0.27 11.60
C ILE A 180 -12.73 0.27 10.10
N PRO A 181 -11.82 0.73 9.24
CA PRO A 181 -12.02 0.61 7.80
C PRO A 181 -11.91 -0.86 7.39
N THR A 182 -12.78 -1.31 6.49
CA THR A 182 -12.67 -2.63 5.88
C THR A 182 -12.36 -2.52 4.37
N PRO A 183 -11.63 -3.49 3.79
CA PRO A 183 -11.45 -3.57 2.34
C PRO A 183 -12.79 -3.68 1.58
N LEU A 184 -13.78 -4.33 2.17
CA LEU A 184 -15.09 -4.55 1.56
C LEU A 184 -15.89 -3.25 1.45
N ASP A 185 -15.81 -2.36 2.46
CA ASP A 185 -16.43 -1.03 2.38
C ASP A 185 -15.88 -0.25 1.19
N LYS A 186 -14.58 -0.41 0.86
CA LYS A 186 -13.97 0.27 -0.27
C LYS A 186 -14.51 -0.18 -1.62
N VAL A 187 -14.96 -1.43 -1.73
CA VAL A 187 -15.60 -1.95 -2.94
C VAL A 187 -16.95 -1.26 -3.17
N VAL A 188 -17.76 -1.14 -2.11
CA VAL A 188 -19.07 -0.46 -2.16
C VAL A 188 -18.91 1.05 -2.37
N GLU A 189 -17.99 1.69 -1.65
CA GLU A 189 -17.67 3.12 -1.81
C GLU A 189 -17.26 3.45 -3.26
N ALA A 190 -16.56 2.54 -3.94
CA ALA A 190 -16.15 2.69 -5.33
C ALA A 190 -17.32 2.56 -6.33
N LYS A 191 -18.51 2.12 -5.88
CA LYS A 191 -19.73 1.99 -6.67
C LYS A 191 -19.63 1.04 -7.87
N PHE A 192 -18.76 0.04 -7.81
CA PHE A 192 -18.68 -1.01 -8.82
C PHE A 192 -19.78 -2.06 -8.62
N VAL A 193 -20.10 -2.34 -7.36
CA VAL A 193 -21.15 -3.28 -6.94
C VAL A 193 -21.83 -2.75 -5.68
N ASP A 194 -23.08 -3.13 -5.46
CA ASP A 194 -23.82 -2.83 -4.21
C ASP A 194 -23.49 -3.83 -3.11
N ASP A 195 -23.20 -5.09 -3.48
CA ASP A 195 -22.78 -6.14 -2.56
C ASP A 195 -21.36 -6.61 -2.91
N PRO A 196 -20.40 -6.53 -1.95
CA PRO A 196 -19.03 -7.01 -2.17
C PRO A 196 -18.94 -8.46 -2.65
N ALA A 197 -19.91 -9.32 -2.33
CA ALA A 197 -19.94 -10.71 -2.78
C ALA A 197 -20.02 -10.85 -4.32
N HIS A 198 -20.42 -9.80 -5.03
CA HIS A 198 -20.44 -9.77 -6.48
C HIS A 198 -19.14 -9.25 -7.13
N TYR A 199 -18.16 -8.84 -6.31
CA TYR A 199 -16.88 -8.34 -6.80
C TYR A 199 -15.79 -9.42 -6.77
N VAL A 200 -15.36 -9.88 -7.94
CA VAL A 200 -14.48 -11.06 -8.09
C VAL A 200 -13.15 -10.95 -7.33
N TYR A 201 -12.58 -9.74 -7.25
CA TYR A 201 -11.27 -9.52 -6.64
C TYR A 201 -11.37 -8.95 -5.22
N CYS A 202 -12.25 -9.54 -4.41
CA CYS A 202 -12.32 -9.24 -2.98
C CYS A 202 -12.54 -10.50 -2.14
N SER A 203 -12.34 -10.38 -0.84
CA SER A 203 -12.46 -11.49 0.12
C SER A 203 -13.91 -11.92 0.41
N ALA A 204 -14.93 -11.18 -0.05
CA ALA A 204 -16.33 -11.59 0.06
C ALA A 204 -16.78 -12.47 -1.11
N TYR A 205 -16.04 -12.51 -2.21
CA TYR A 205 -16.39 -13.33 -3.36
C TYR A 205 -16.35 -14.83 -3.00
N PRO A 206 -17.35 -15.63 -3.41
CA PRO A 206 -17.44 -17.04 -3.00
C PRO A 206 -16.24 -17.90 -3.37
N GLU A 207 -15.68 -17.70 -4.57
CA GLU A 207 -14.50 -18.41 -5.04
C GLU A 207 -13.23 -17.63 -4.68
N GLN A 208 -12.69 -17.94 -3.49
CA GLN A 208 -11.53 -17.25 -2.95
C GLN A 208 -10.27 -17.46 -3.80
N ARG A 209 -9.70 -16.39 -4.34
CA ARG A 209 -8.45 -16.43 -5.11
C ARG A 209 -7.20 -16.25 -4.26
N VAL A 210 -7.33 -15.54 -3.12
CA VAL A 210 -6.25 -15.36 -2.15
C VAL A 210 -6.45 -16.32 -0.99
N LYS A 211 -5.39 -16.98 -0.54
CA LYS A 211 -5.38 -17.89 0.62
C LYS A 211 -5.54 -17.10 1.92
N LEU A 212 -6.79 -16.91 2.33
CA LEU A 212 -7.09 -16.14 3.53
C LEU A 212 -6.71 -16.92 4.79
N SER A 213 -6.15 -16.21 5.76
CA SER A 213 -6.07 -16.66 7.15
C SER A 213 -7.45 -16.51 7.79
N GLY A 214 -7.89 -17.50 8.59
CA GLY A 214 -9.22 -17.46 9.22
C GLY A 214 -9.52 -16.12 9.88
N LYS A 215 -10.80 -15.79 10.14
CA LYS A 215 -11.23 -14.50 10.70
C LYS A 215 -10.36 -14.13 11.89
N ALA A 216 -9.70 -12.96 11.83
CA ALA A 216 -9.03 -12.42 12.99
C ALA A 216 -10.10 -12.26 14.10
N GLY A 217 -9.92 -12.91 15.24
CA GLY A 217 -10.89 -12.89 16.34
C GLY A 217 -11.29 -11.49 16.80
N PHE A 218 -10.53 -10.49 16.37
CA PHE A 218 -10.76 -9.08 16.59
C PHE A 218 -11.85 -8.48 15.65
N ILE A 219 -11.96 -8.95 14.40
CA ILE A 219 -12.94 -8.42 13.42
C ILE A 219 -14.34 -8.92 13.76
N ALA A 220 -14.46 -10.12 14.34
CA ALA A 220 -15.75 -10.68 14.75
C ALA A 220 -16.46 -9.88 15.86
N GLY A 221 -15.73 -9.12 16.67
CA GLY A 221 -16.29 -8.27 17.73
C GLY A 221 -16.72 -6.87 17.27
N ALA A 222 -16.29 -6.41 16.10
CA ALA A 222 -16.56 -5.05 15.59
C ALA A 222 -17.77 -5.00 14.64
N ALA A 223 -18.18 -6.12 14.05
CA ALA A 223 -19.32 -6.20 13.12
C ALA A 223 -20.69 -6.32 13.82
N GLY A 224 -20.73 -6.27 15.15
CA GLY A 224 -21.93 -6.46 15.97
C GLY A 224 -22.36 -5.24 16.79
N ARG A 225 -21.97 -4.01 16.38
CA ARG A 225 -22.49 -2.79 17.02
C ARG A 225 -23.03 -1.81 16.00
#